data_f2cc4592915a461aa0af12ad8f3858e0
#
_entry.id   f2cc4592915a461aa0af12ad8f3858e0
#
_cell.length_a   1.000
_cell.length_b   1.000
_cell.length_c   1.000
_cell.angle_alpha   90.00
_cell.angle_beta   90.00
_cell.angle_gamma   90.00
#
_symmetry.space_group_name_H-M   'P 1'
#
loop_
_entity.id
_entity.type
_entity.pdbx_description
1 polymer ?
#
loop_
_entity_poly.entity_id
_entity_poly.type
_entity_poly.pdbx_seq_one_letter_code
_entity_poly.pdbx_strand_id
1 'polypeptide(L)'
;MTTEPPDDRFITLLLANQSRVYRFLFTLVPRREDVEDLFQQTCLTLWQERAKFDPGKGQFASWACAIAQNHVRNFRRRESTRQALLSEEVAELLLATREAGGRFSEECHQALQHCLNRLPPHHMALVEESYREGALKSTAAAAGRSANALYKSLRRIRAILHDCMLRVLAEGSTS
;
A
#
# COMPACT_ATOMS: atom_id res chain seq x y z
N MET A 1 -14.35 36.51 1.12
CA MET A 1 -13.77 35.25 0.63
C MET A 1 -12.30 35.26 1.04
N THR A 2 -11.99 34.66 2.17
CA THR A 2 -10.61 34.51 2.67
C THR A 2 -9.94 33.44 1.84
N THR A 3 -9.06 33.84 0.94
CA THR A 3 -8.19 32.91 0.18
C THR A 3 -7.22 32.32 1.20
N GLU A 4 -7.42 31.07 1.55
CA GLU A 4 -6.52 30.29 2.39
C GLU A 4 -5.10 30.31 1.79
N PRO A 5 -4.03 30.51 2.59
CA PRO A 5 -2.66 30.49 2.07
C PRO A 5 -2.41 29.16 1.31
N PRO A 6 -1.64 29.19 0.23
CA PRO A 6 -1.38 28.00 -0.60
C PRO A 6 -0.79 26.83 0.19
N ASP A 7 -0.04 27.13 1.24
CA ASP A 7 0.56 26.14 2.11
C ASP A 7 -0.48 25.44 3.02
N ASP A 8 -1.49 26.16 3.54
CA ASP A 8 -2.55 25.61 4.39
C ASP A 8 -3.45 24.65 3.57
N ARG A 9 -3.78 25.03 2.34
CA ARG A 9 -4.52 24.17 1.41
C ARG A 9 -3.76 22.89 1.11
N PHE A 10 -2.45 22.99 0.91
CA PHE A 10 -1.61 21.81 0.66
C PHE A 10 -1.57 20.89 1.88
N ILE A 11 -1.39 21.43 3.07
CA ILE A 11 -1.39 20.67 4.34
C ILE A 11 -2.73 19.95 4.51
N THR A 12 -3.85 20.62 4.25
CA THR A 12 -5.19 20.02 4.30
C THR A 12 -5.30 18.82 3.34
N LEU A 13 -4.81 18.96 2.10
CA LEU A 13 -4.80 17.86 1.13
C LEU A 13 -3.90 16.71 1.59
N LEU A 14 -2.72 17.00 2.14
CA LEU A 14 -1.80 16.00 2.66
C LEU A 14 -2.44 15.19 3.80
N LEU A 15 -3.01 15.88 4.79
CA LEU A 15 -3.66 15.25 5.93
C LEU A 15 -4.86 14.40 5.52
N ALA A 16 -5.69 14.90 4.59
CA ALA A 16 -6.85 14.17 4.07
C ALA A 16 -6.46 12.89 3.32
N ASN A 17 -5.24 12.83 2.76
CA ASN A 17 -4.77 11.70 1.95
C ASN A 17 -3.68 10.84 2.62
N GLN A 18 -3.17 11.22 3.79
CA GLN A 18 -2.08 10.53 4.47
C GLN A 18 -2.34 9.03 4.68
N SER A 19 -3.55 8.66 5.13
CA SER A 19 -3.92 7.25 5.34
C SER A 19 -3.95 6.45 4.03
N ARG A 20 -4.22 7.10 2.91
CA ARG A 20 -4.23 6.50 1.58
C ARG A 20 -2.81 6.19 1.11
N VAL A 21 -1.90 7.15 1.27
CA VAL A 21 -0.48 7.00 0.94
C VAL A 21 0.16 5.95 1.84
N TYR A 22 -0.12 5.98 3.14
CA TYR A 22 0.41 5.00 4.09
C TYR A 22 -0.04 3.57 3.74
N ARG A 23 -1.34 3.36 3.48
CA ARG A 23 -1.86 2.06 3.05
C ARG A 23 -1.26 1.59 1.74
N PHE A 24 -1.00 2.49 0.80
CA PHE A 24 -0.32 2.16 -0.45
C PHE A 24 1.09 1.65 -0.20
N LEU A 25 1.90 2.34 0.60
CA LEU A 25 3.23 1.88 0.99
C LEU A 25 3.18 0.54 1.71
N PHE A 26 2.20 0.35 2.60
CA PHE A 26 2.02 -0.90 3.33
C PHE A 26 1.72 -2.11 2.43
N THR A 27 1.10 -1.90 1.27
CA THR A 27 0.91 -2.98 0.28
C THR A 27 2.20 -3.35 -0.46
N LEU A 28 3.14 -2.41 -0.57
CA LEU A 28 4.37 -2.57 -1.37
C LEU A 28 5.57 -3.04 -0.54
N VAL A 29 5.55 -2.80 0.76
CA VAL A 29 6.68 -3.04 1.67
C VAL A 29 6.20 -3.86 2.87
N PRO A 30 6.87 -4.97 3.25
CA PRO A 30 6.36 -5.88 4.28
C PRO A 30 6.66 -5.43 5.70
N ARG A 31 7.72 -4.66 5.89
CA ARG A 31 8.17 -4.26 7.22
C ARG A 31 7.58 -2.89 7.54
N ARG A 32 6.91 -2.80 8.68
CA ARG A 32 6.29 -1.56 9.12
C ARG A 32 7.32 -0.44 9.31
N GLU A 33 8.47 -0.75 9.87
CA GLU A 33 9.56 0.20 10.07
C GLU A 33 9.95 0.87 8.73
N ASP A 34 10.11 0.05 7.67
CA ASP A 34 10.42 0.56 6.33
C ASP A 34 9.27 1.38 5.72
N VAL A 35 8.01 0.99 6.01
CA VAL A 35 6.82 1.76 5.59
C VAL A 35 6.80 3.14 6.23
N GLU A 36 7.09 3.24 7.53
CA GLU A 36 7.12 4.49 8.28
C GLU A 36 8.21 5.43 7.75
N ASP A 37 9.41 4.90 7.50
CA ASP A 37 10.52 5.66 6.92
C ASP A 37 10.18 6.17 5.51
N LEU A 38 9.62 5.30 4.67
CA LEU A 38 9.22 5.67 3.31
C LEU A 38 8.06 6.67 3.30
N PHE A 39 7.13 6.56 4.26
CA PHE A 39 6.04 7.52 4.40
C PHE A 39 6.56 8.90 4.80
N GLN A 40 7.50 8.99 5.76
CA GLN A 40 8.13 10.25 6.14
C GLN A 40 8.89 10.89 4.95
N GLN A 41 9.68 10.08 4.22
CA GLN A 41 10.38 10.55 3.01
C GLN A 41 9.39 11.04 1.95
N THR A 42 8.28 10.34 1.77
CA THR A 42 7.22 10.74 0.84
C THR A 42 6.61 12.09 1.25
N CYS A 43 6.28 12.28 2.52
CA CYS A 43 5.72 13.54 3.02
C CYS A 43 6.70 14.72 2.83
N LEU A 44 7.98 14.51 3.08
CA LEU A 44 9.02 15.52 2.84
C LEU A 44 9.10 15.90 1.37
N THR A 45 9.13 14.91 0.47
CA THR A 45 9.16 15.16 -0.98
C THR A 45 7.91 15.87 -1.46
N LEU A 46 6.73 15.45 -0.98
CA LEU A 46 5.46 16.11 -1.29
C LEU A 46 5.47 17.58 -0.88
N TRP A 47 6.00 17.88 0.29
CA TRP A 47 6.15 19.27 0.75
C TRP A 47 7.12 20.07 -0.11
N GLN A 48 8.28 19.51 -0.43
CA GLN A 48 9.28 20.14 -1.29
C GLN A 48 8.76 20.40 -2.70
N GLU A 49 7.99 19.47 -3.22
CA GLU A 49 7.46 19.51 -4.59
C GLU A 49 6.04 20.08 -4.70
N ARG A 50 5.48 20.63 -3.60
CA ARG A 50 4.08 21.10 -3.53
C ARG A 50 3.68 22.04 -4.65
N ALA A 51 4.59 22.89 -5.12
CA ALA A 51 4.34 23.80 -6.23
C ALA A 51 4.14 23.10 -7.59
N LYS A 52 4.53 21.81 -7.71
CA LYS A 52 4.33 21.02 -8.91
C LYS A 52 2.96 20.36 -8.98
N PHE A 53 2.24 20.33 -7.86
CA PHE A 53 0.89 19.76 -7.85
C PHE A 53 -0.11 20.68 -8.54
N ASP A 54 -0.74 20.16 -9.59
CA ASP A 54 -1.78 20.86 -10.35
C ASP A 54 -3.10 20.07 -10.23
N PRO A 55 -4.10 20.61 -9.50
CA PRO A 55 -5.40 19.95 -9.37
C PRO A 55 -6.14 19.71 -10.69
N GLY A 56 -5.81 20.50 -11.74
CA GLY A 56 -6.38 20.35 -13.08
C GLY A 56 -5.83 19.14 -13.84
N LYS A 57 -4.70 18.59 -13.41
CA LYS A 57 -4.03 17.43 -14.04
C LYS A 57 -4.30 16.09 -13.34
N GLY A 58 -4.91 16.10 -12.16
CA GLY A 58 -5.24 14.87 -11.46
C GLY A 58 -5.48 15.02 -9.97
N GLN A 59 -5.81 13.90 -9.35
CA GLN A 59 -6.09 13.84 -7.92
C GLN A 59 -4.80 13.87 -7.09
N PHE A 60 -4.82 14.57 -5.96
CA PHE A 60 -3.69 14.61 -5.02
C PHE A 60 -3.21 13.23 -4.59
N ALA A 61 -4.15 12.31 -4.32
CA ALA A 61 -3.82 10.95 -3.90
C ALA A 61 -3.00 10.18 -4.96
N SER A 62 -3.33 10.33 -6.25
CA SER A 62 -2.59 9.68 -7.35
C SER A 62 -1.18 10.24 -7.46
N TRP A 63 -1.04 11.55 -7.43
CA TRP A 63 0.25 12.22 -7.46
C TRP A 63 1.12 11.83 -6.24
N ALA A 64 0.55 11.82 -5.04
CA ALA A 64 1.25 11.43 -3.82
C ALA A 64 1.69 9.96 -3.84
N CYS A 65 0.84 9.05 -4.35
CA CYS A 65 1.20 7.64 -4.49
C CYS A 65 2.29 7.41 -5.55
N ALA A 66 2.33 8.20 -6.63
CA ALA A 66 3.41 8.13 -7.62
C ALA A 66 4.78 8.50 -6.99
N ILE A 67 4.81 9.54 -6.16
CA ILE A 67 6.02 9.91 -5.40
C ILE A 67 6.41 8.79 -4.42
N ALA A 68 5.44 8.24 -3.68
CA ALA A 68 5.67 7.12 -2.78
C ALA A 68 6.25 5.89 -3.51
N GLN A 69 5.74 5.58 -4.71
CA GLN A 69 6.26 4.49 -5.54
C GLN A 69 7.72 4.72 -5.94
N ASN A 70 8.12 5.95 -6.28
CA ASN A 70 9.51 6.26 -6.59
C ASN A 70 10.42 6.01 -5.38
N HIS A 71 9.99 6.35 -4.17
CA HIS A 71 10.73 6.02 -2.95
C HIS A 71 10.84 4.51 -2.74
N VAL A 72 9.77 3.74 -2.98
CA VAL A 72 9.80 2.27 -2.91
C VAL A 72 10.77 1.69 -3.94
N ARG A 73 10.77 2.20 -5.19
CA ARG A 73 11.73 1.78 -6.23
C ARG A 73 13.18 1.99 -5.79
N ASN A 74 13.47 3.16 -5.21
CA ASN A 74 14.81 3.49 -4.73
C ASN A 74 15.21 2.63 -3.51
N PHE A 75 14.27 2.39 -2.59
CA PHE A 75 14.44 1.49 -1.46
C PHE A 75 14.77 0.06 -1.94
N ARG A 76 13.99 -0.48 -2.87
CA ARG A 76 14.22 -1.82 -3.44
C ARG A 76 15.58 -1.93 -4.13
N ARG A 77 16.02 -0.89 -4.82
CA ARG A 77 17.32 -0.85 -5.50
C ARG A 77 18.50 -0.90 -4.51
N ARG A 78 18.35 -0.28 -3.34
CA ARG A 78 19.34 -0.31 -2.25
C ARG A 78 19.31 -1.65 -1.50
N GLU A 79 18.14 -2.24 -1.34
CA GLU A 79 17.91 -3.54 -0.71
C GLU A 79 18.06 -4.72 -1.67
N SER A 80 18.59 -4.52 -2.87
CA SER A 80 18.56 -5.45 -4.02
C SER A 80 19.10 -6.88 -3.75
N THR A 81 19.54 -7.14 -2.55
CA THR A 81 19.96 -8.47 -2.10
C THR A 81 18.89 -9.20 -1.26
N ARG A 82 17.78 -8.55 -0.88
CA ARG A 82 16.83 -9.11 0.12
C ARG A 82 15.35 -8.75 -0.14
N GLN A 83 14.67 -9.37 -1.05
CA GLN A 83 13.19 -9.42 -1.08
C GLN A 83 12.47 -8.42 -2.02
N ALA A 84 12.32 -8.81 -3.27
CA ALA A 84 11.27 -8.30 -4.12
C ALA A 84 9.89 -8.70 -3.56
N LEU A 85 9.02 -7.72 -3.25
CA LEU A 85 7.77 -7.96 -2.53
C LEU A 85 6.52 -8.00 -3.37
N LEU A 86 6.44 -7.16 -4.34
CA LEU A 86 5.47 -7.19 -5.43
C LEU A 86 6.22 -6.80 -6.69
N SER A 87 5.83 -7.36 -7.85
CA SER A 87 6.44 -6.94 -9.11
C SER A 87 6.09 -5.48 -9.39
N GLU A 88 6.91 -4.81 -10.18
CA GLU A 88 6.70 -3.44 -10.64
C GLU A 88 5.32 -3.28 -11.29
N GLU A 89 4.93 -4.29 -12.09
CA GLU A 89 3.65 -4.35 -12.80
C GLU A 89 2.45 -4.29 -11.86
N VAL A 90 2.51 -4.96 -10.70
CA VAL A 90 1.44 -4.92 -9.69
C VAL A 90 1.37 -3.55 -9.01
N ALA A 91 2.51 -2.91 -8.76
CA ALA A 91 2.53 -1.55 -8.22
C ALA A 91 1.93 -0.52 -9.21
N GLU A 92 2.21 -0.67 -10.51
CA GLU A 92 1.63 0.16 -11.57
C GLU A 92 0.13 -0.10 -11.72
N LEU A 93 -0.31 -1.36 -11.66
CA LEU A 93 -1.73 -1.70 -11.69
C LEU A 93 -2.49 -1.07 -10.51
N LEU A 94 -1.93 -1.10 -9.30
CA LEU A 94 -2.52 -0.45 -8.13
C LEU A 94 -2.61 1.08 -8.26
N LEU A 95 -1.70 1.72 -9.00
CA LEU A 95 -1.80 3.15 -9.30
C LEU A 95 -2.89 3.42 -10.32
N ALA A 96 -2.92 2.69 -11.44
CA ALA A 96 -3.91 2.85 -12.50
C ALA A 96 -5.35 2.65 -12.01
N THR A 97 -5.58 1.66 -11.13
CA THR A 97 -6.90 1.40 -10.55
C THR A 97 -7.37 2.48 -9.59
N ARG A 98 -6.47 3.28 -9.01
CA ARG A 98 -6.84 4.43 -8.16
C ARG A 98 -7.31 5.65 -8.93
N GLU A 99 -6.92 5.79 -10.18
CA GLU A 99 -7.37 6.87 -11.07
C GLU A 99 -8.81 6.66 -11.55
N ALA A 100 -9.27 5.42 -11.60
CA ALA A 100 -10.59 5.05 -12.11
C ALA A 100 -11.80 5.36 -11.17
N GLY A 101 -11.56 5.89 -9.95
CA GLY A 101 -12.64 6.47 -9.10
C GLY A 101 -13.44 5.47 -8.25
N GLY A 102 -14.23 6.00 -7.32
CA GLY A 102 -14.84 5.37 -6.15
C GLY A 102 -15.61 4.03 -6.29
N ARG A 103 -16.20 3.68 -7.43
CA ARG A 103 -16.87 2.38 -7.64
C ARG A 103 -15.90 1.21 -7.53
N PHE A 104 -14.73 1.33 -8.14
CA PHE A 104 -13.70 0.30 -8.09
C PHE A 104 -13.19 0.07 -6.65
N SER A 105 -13.25 1.09 -5.78
CA SER A 105 -12.89 0.95 -4.36
C SER A 105 -13.85 0.03 -3.60
N GLU A 106 -15.16 0.09 -3.87
CA GLU A 106 -16.17 -0.75 -3.22
C GLU A 106 -16.11 -2.19 -3.73
N GLU A 107 -16.03 -2.37 -5.05
CA GLU A 107 -15.88 -3.69 -5.68
C GLU A 107 -14.60 -4.39 -5.21
N CYS A 108 -13.49 -3.66 -5.14
CA CYS A 108 -12.23 -4.17 -4.59
C CYS A 108 -12.37 -4.54 -3.10
N HIS A 109 -13.10 -3.76 -2.32
CA HIS A 109 -13.33 -4.05 -0.91
C HIS A 109 -14.13 -5.34 -0.74
N GLN A 110 -15.21 -5.48 -1.49
CA GLN A 110 -16.05 -6.70 -1.49
C GLN A 110 -15.26 -7.92 -1.97
N ALA A 111 -14.48 -7.78 -3.05
CA ALA A 111 -13.60 -8.83 -3.55
C ALA A 111 -12.56 -9.25 -2.51
N LEU A 112 -11.95 -8.27 -1.81
CA LEU A 112 -11.00 -8.55 -0.73
C LEU A 112 -11.67 -9.30 0.42
N GLN A 113 -12.83 -8.86 0.89
CA GLN A 113 -13.58 -9.54 1.95
C GLN A 113 -13.92 -10.98 1.55
N HIS A 114 -14.40 -11.19 0.32
CA HIS A 114 -14.65 -12.53 -0.21
C HIS A 114 -13.40 -13.43 -0.15
N CYS A 115 -12.25 -12.89 -0.57
CA CYS A 115 -10.99 -13.64 -0.61
C CYS A 115 -10.41 -13.88 0.79
N LEU A 116 -10.54 -12.93 1.71
CA LEU A 116 -10.13 -13.09 3.11
C LEU A 116 -10.91 -14.21 3.79
N ASN A 117 -12.23 -14.26 3.58
CA ASN A 117 -13.09 -15.32 4.15
C ASN A 117 -12.74 -16.73 3.66
N ARG A 118 -12.01 -16.85 2.56
CA ARG A 118 -11.55 -18.12 1.97
C ARG A 118 -10.11 -18.48 2.36
N LEU A 119 -9.41 -17.61 3.07
CA LEU A 119 -8.08 -17.93 3.55
C LEU A 119 -8.14 -19.02 4.64
N PRO A 120 -7.17 -19.95 4.65
CA PRO A 120 -6.97 -20.86 5.77
C PRO A 120 -6.77 -20.08 7.08
N PRO A 121 -7.30 -20.58 8.23
CA PRO A 121 -7.23 -19.85 9.51
C PRO A 121 -5.81 -19.42 9.93
N HIS A 122 -4.81 -20.26 9.67
CA HIS A 122 -3.41 -19.95 10.00
C HIS A 122 -2.82 -18.84 9.09
N HIS A 123 -3.31 -18.68 7.86
CA HIS A 123 -2.95 -17.56 7.00
C HIS A 123 -3.61 -16.27 7.47
N MET A 124 -4.90 -16.33 7.87
CA MET A 124 -5.62 -15.18 8.39
C MET A 124 -4.97 -14.67 9.68
N ALA A 125 -4.64 -15.56 10.62
CA ALA A 125 -3.92 -15.20 11.85
C ALA A 125 -2.59 -14.50 11.56
N LEU A 126 -1.83 -14.96 10.56
CA LEU A 126 -0.56 -14.32 10.18
C LEU A 126 -0.78 -12.93 9.55
N VAL A 127 -1.85 -12.76 8.76
CA VAL A 127 -2.25 -11.46 8.22
C VAL A 127 -2.60 -10.51 9.36
N GLU A 128 -3.50 -10.89 10.27
CA GLU A 128 -3.90 -10.09 11.42
C GLU A 128 -2.70 -9.69 12.29
N GLU A 129 -1.81 -10.64 12.56
CA GLU A 129 -0.61 -10.40 13.34
C GLU A 129 0.33 -9.41 12.67
N SER A 130 0.38 -9.39 11.33
CA SER A 130 1.21 -8.43 10.58
C SER A 130 0.80 -6.96 10.76
N TYR A 131 -0.43 -6.71 11.23
CA TYR A 131 -0.94 -5.36 11.53
C TYR A 131 -0.69 -4.92 12.98
N ARG A 132 -0.22 -5.82 13.84
CA ARG A 132 0.13 -5.49 15.24
C ARG A 132 1.58 -5.07 15.34
N GLU A 133 1.83 -4.03 16.12
CA GLU A 133 3.16 -3.45 16.30
C GLU A 133 4.16 -4.45 16.92
N GLY A 134 5.28 -4.67 16.22
CA GLY A 134 6.34 -5.58 16.70
C GLY A 134 5.98 -7.08 16.72
N ALA A 135 4.72 -7.43 16.46
CA ALA A 135 4.20 -8.77 16.64
C ALA A 135 4.87 -9.83 15.77
N LEU A 136 5.25 -9.51 14.53
CA LEU A 136 5.94 -10.49 13.67
C LEU A 136 7.29 -10.95 14.20
N LYS A 137 8.04 -10.08 14.89
CA LYS A 137 9.31 -10.45 15.52
C LYS A 137 9.07 -11.37 16.73
N SER A 138 8.09 -11.03 17.58
CA SER A 138 7.71 -11.84 18.75
C SER A 138 7.09 -13.18 18.35
N THR A 139 6.21 -13.19 17.35
CA THR A 139 5.59 -14.42 16.81
C THR A 139 6.63 -15.32 16.15
N ALA A 140 7.61 -14.76 15.45
CA ALA A 140 8.73 -15.53 14.89
C ALA A 140 9.51 -16.23 16.00
N ALA A 141 9.86 -15.51 17.06
CA ALA A 141 10.59 -16.06 18.19
C ALA A 141 9.77 -17.14 18.91
N ALA A 142 8.49 -16.91 19.16
CA ALA A 142 7.59 -17.88 19.81
C ALA A 142 7.38 -19.16 18.96
N ALA A 143 7.34 -19.01 17.64
CA ALA A 143 7.18 -20.15 16.71
C ALA A 143 8.49 -20.85 16.33
N GLY A 144 9.64 -20.43 16.87
CA GLY A 144 10.97 -20.95 16.50
C GLY A 144 11.31 -20.72 15.02
N ARG A 145 10.71 -19.73 14.39
CA ARG A 145 10.90 -19.40 12.95
C ARG A 145 11.64 -18.08 12.80
N SER A 146 12.40 -17.93 11.73
CA SER A 146 13.01 -16.63 11.44
C SER A 146 11.95 -15.63 10.99
N ALA A 147 12.13 -14.36 11.34
CA ALA A 147 11.26 -13.27 10.86
C ALA A 147 11.19 -13.26 9.32
N ASN A 148 12.32 -13.55 8.64
CA ASN A 148 12.37 -13.68 7.18
C ASN A 148 11.44 -14.78 6.63
N ALA A 149 11.26 -15.89 7.34
CA ALA A 149 10.33 -16.94 6.94
C ALA A 149 8.88 -16.49 7.03
N LEU A 150 8.52 -15.72 8.07
CA LEU A 150 7.18 -15.15 8.21
C LEU A 150 6.90 -14.09 7.12
N TYR A 151 7.86 -13.24 6.81
CA TYR A 151 7.74 -12.28 5.70
C TYR A 151 7.55 -12.97 4.33
N LYS A 152 8.27 -14.08 4.08
CA LYS A 152 8.06 -14.90 2.87
C LYS A 152 6.65 -15.49 2.83
N SER A 153 6.14 -15.95 3.97
CA SER A 153 4.76 -16.46 4.07
C SER A 153 3.73 -15.37 3.81
N LEU A 154 3.89 -14.18 4.39
CA LEU A 154 3.01 -13.03 4.13
C LEU A 154 3.01 -12.62 2.66
N ARG A 155 4.18 -12.60 2.02
CA ARG A 155 4.27 -12.33 0.59
C ARG A 155 3.44 -13.33 -0.22
N ARG A 156 3.55 -14.62 0.11
CA ARG A 156 2.78 -15.69 -0.57
C ARG A 156 1.27 -15.51 -0.35
N ILE A 157 0.86 -15.17 0.87
CA ILE A 157 -0.54 -14.93 1.19
C ILE A 157 -1.07 -13.72 0.40
N ARG A 158 -0.30 -12.62 0.32
CA ARG A 158 -0.68 -11.45 -0.47
C ARG A 158 -0.82 -11.77 -1.96
N ALA A 159 0.05 -12.59 -2.52
CA ALA A 159 -0.07 -13.06 -3.90
C ALA A 159 -1.35 -13.88 -4.10
N ILE A 160 -1.66 -14.81 -3.19
CA ILE A 160 -2.89 -15.60 -3.23
C ILE A 160 -4.14 -14.70 -3.17
N LEU A 161 -4.16 -13.70 -2.27
CA LEU A 161 -5.25 -12.73 -2.16
C LEU A 161 -5.40 -11.91 -3.45
N HIS A 162 -4.29 -11.44 -4.01
CA HIS A 162 -4.28 -10.68 -5.26
C HIS A 162 -4.88 -11.49 -6.42
N ASP A 163 -4.42 -12.73 -6.62
CA ASP A 163 -4.94 -13.61 -7.68
C ASP A 163 -6.41 -13.96 -7.47
N CYS A 164 -6.84 -14.12 -6.22
CA CYS A 164 -8.24 -14.31 -5.89
C CYS A 164 -9.08 -13.08 -6.25
N MET A 165 -8.63 -11.88 -5.86
CA MET A 165 -9.32 -10.61 -6.13
C MET A 165 -9.46 -10.36 -7.63
N LEU A 166 -8.41 -10.60 -8.42
CA LEU A 166 -8.48 -10.45 -9.87
C LEU A 166 -9.56 -11.33 -10.50
N ARG A 167 -9.69 -12.58 -10.03
CA ARG A 167 -10.75 -13.50 -10.51
C ARG A 167 -12.14 -13.00 -10.14
N VAL A 168 -12.36 -12.60 -8.89
CA VAL A 168 -13.66 -12.11 -8.42
C VAL A 168 -14.07 -10.84 -9.16
N LEU A 169 -13.14 -9.91 -9.40
CA LEU A 169 -13.41 -8.69 -10.16
C LEU A 169 -13.68 -8.95 -11.62
N ALA A 170 -13.00 -9.92 -12.25
CA ALA A 170 -13.26 -10.32 -13.63
C ALA A 170 -14.64 -10.97 -13.78
N GLU A 171 -15.07 -11.80 -12.83
CA GLU A 171 -16.40 -12.45 -12.80
C GLU A 171 -17.52 -11.42 -12.58
N GLY A 172 -17.31 -10.41 -11.72
CA GLY A 172 -18.28 -9.35 -11.45
C GLY A 172 -18.45 -8.34 -12.61
N SER A 173 -17.45 -8.24 -13.50
CA SER A 173 -17.51 -7.35 -14.68
C SER A 173 -18.32 -7.94 -15.86
N THR A 174 -18.78 -9.17 -15.74
CA THR A 174 -19.52 -9.91 -16.79
C THR A 174 -21.04 -10.00 -16.53
N SER A 175 -21.55 -9.37 -15.48
CA SER A 175 -22.98 -9.28 -15.12
C SER A 175 -23.47 -7.84 -15.23
#